data_77403f0e0c6e28f74461645a120bf213
#
_entry.id   77403f0e0c6e28f74461645a120bf213
#
_cell.length_a   1.000
_cell.length_b   1.000
_cell.length_c   1.000
_cell.angle_alpha   90.00
_cell.angle_beta   90.00
_cell.angle_gamma   90.00
#
_symmetry.space_group_name_H-M   'P 1'
#
loop_
_entity.id
_entity.type
_entity.pdbx_description
1 polymer ?
#
loop_
_entity_poly.entity_id
_entity_poly.type
_entity_poly.pdbx_seq_one_letter_code
_entity_poly.pdbx_strand_id
1 'polypeptide(L)'
;LIPSLESRTQIVILQHLSEASHALNTARLAALGLRSAQLQIGERFDEVADAVPTYLLFPGEDAVPLSVVAHDDLPVRLIVPDGTWRKARKLLHLNPWLAALPRVALPEGLSSRYRLRKASMPGALSTIEAIVAALNTLEAPERYDDLLRPFEALIEGQIDAMGADVYRRNHGG
;
A
#
# COMPACT_ATOMS: atom_id res chain seq x y z
N LEU A 1 -14.43 9.78 10.01
CA LEU A 1 -13.82 8.50 10.34
C LEU A 1 -12.49 8.23 9.63
N ILE A 2 -12.24 8.92 8.50
CA ILE A 2 -10.94 8.84 7.86
C ILE A 2 -9.99 9.80 8.60
N PRO A 3 -8.89 9.29 9.16
CA PRO A 3 -7.96 10.15 9.89
C PRO A 3 -7.26 11.12 8.91
N SER A 4 -6.62 12.13 9.46
CA SER A 4 -5.78 13.05 8.69
C SER A 4 -4.39 13.02 9.32
N LEU A 5 -3.61 12.06 8.89
CA LEU A 5 -2.24 11.86 9.37
C LEU A 5 -1.24 12.54 8.44
N GLU A 6 -0.09 12.88 8.98
CA GLU A 6 0.99 13.47 8.20
C GLU A 6 2.30 12.75 8.55
N SER A 7 3.03 12.33 7.52
CA SER A 7 4.34 11.71 7.69
C SER A 7 5.43 12.60 7.10
N ARG A 8 6.66 12.41 7.58
CA ARG A 8 7.84 13.06 6.99
C ARG A 8 8.18 12.40 5.65
N THR A 9 7.89 11.11 5.52
CA THR A 9 8.07 10.35 4.29
C THR A 9 6.97 10.73 3.31
N GLN A 10 7.35 11.03 2.07
CA GLN A 10 6.38 11.24 1.00
C GLN A 10 6.01 9.89 0.41
N ILE A 11 4.73 9.62 0.27
CA ILE A 11 4.22 8.37 -0.30
C ILE A 11 3.60 8.67 -1.66
N VAL A 12 4.09 8.02 -2.70
CA VAL A 12 3.50 8.10 -4.04
C VAL A 12 2.99 6.72 -4.40
N ILE A 13 1.67 6.59 -4.49
CA ILE A 13 1.03 5.32 -4.83
C ILE A 13 0.74 5.33 -6.32
N LEU A 14 1.22 4.32 -7.04
CA LEU A 14 0.98 4.18 -8.47
C LEU A 14 -0.02 3.06 -8.68
N GLN A 15 -1.17 3.40 -9.24
CA GLN A 15 -2.27 2.47 -9.45
C GLN A 15 -2.55 2.32 -10.94
N HIS A 16 -2.59 1.08 -11.42
CA HIS A 16 -2.96 0.80 -12.79
C HIS A 16 -4.44 1.13 -13.00
N LEU A 17 -4.79 1.60 -14.21
CA LEU A 17 -6.16 1.95 -14.57
C LEU A 17 -7.17 0.86 -14.23
N SER A 18 -6.79 -0.40 -14.39
CA SER A 18 -7.67 -1.54 -14.13
C SER A 18 -8.06 -1.69 -12.66
N GLU A 19 -7.33 -1.05 -11.73
CA GLU A 19 -7.59 -1.13 -10.30
C GLU A 19 -8.46 0.01 -9.78
N ALA A 20 -8.61 1.08 -10.54
CA ALA A 20 -9.25 2.30 -10.08
C ALA A 20 -10.72 2.11 -9.68
N SER A 21 -11.40 1.13 -10.28
CA SER A 21 -12.82 0.86 -10.03
C SER A 21 -13.08 -0.26 -9.02
N HIS A 22 -12.05 -0.80 -8.38
CA HIS A 22 -12.22 -1.86 -7.39
C HIS A 22 -13.04 -1.36 -6.21
N ALA A 23 -13.97 -2.19 -5.73
CA ALA A 23 -14.84 -1.85 -4.61
C ALA A 23 -14.05 -1.56 -3.32
N LEU A 24 -12.99 -2.33 -3.08
CA LEU A 24 -12.10 -2.10 -1.95
C LEU A 24 -10.77 -1.56 -2.46
N ASN A 25 -10.71 -0.24 -2.64
CA ASN A 25 -9.50 0.45 -3.10
C ASN A 25 -8.73 0.98 -1.90
N THR A 26 -7.84 0.16 -1.33
CA THR A 26 -7.07 0.54 -0.15
C THR A 26 -6.05 1.64 -0.44
N ALA A 27 -5.56 1.72 -1.68
CA ALA A 27 -4.70 2.82 -2.12
C ALA A 27 -5.39 4.17 -1.96
N ARG A 28 -6.66 4.23 -2.34
CA ARG A 28 -7.47 5.45 -2.20
C ARG A 28 -7.68 5.82 -0.73
N LEU A 29 -7.91 4.82 0.13
CA LEU A 29 -8.04 5.06 1.57
C LEU A 29 -6.76 5.66 2.14
N ALA A 30 -5.61 5.13 1.74
CA ALA A 30 -4.32 5.66 2.19
C ALA A 30 -4.13 7.11 1.74
N ALA A 31 -4.45 7.41 0.48
CA ALA A 31 -4.31 8.75 -0.06
C ALA A 31 -5.24 9.76 0.65
N LEU A 32 -6.42 9.32 1.05
CA LEU A 32 -7.38 10.17 1.76
C LEU A 32 -6.98 10.42 3.22
N GLY A 33 -6.36 9.43 3.86
CA GLY A 33 -6.04 9.50 5.29
C GLY A 33 -4.62 9.98 5.62
N LEU A 34 -3.75 10.09 4.62
CA LEU A 34 -2.36 10.49 4.80
C LEU A 34 -2.07 11.70 3.91
N ARG A 35 -1.82 12.87 4.52
CA ARG A 35 -1.61 14.12 3.79
C ARG A 35 -0.38 14.08 2.88
N SER A 36 0.65 13.35 3.28
CA SER A 36 1.89 13.19 2.55
C SER A 36 1.81 12.15 1.44
N ALA A 37 0.65 11.53 1.23
CA ALA A 37 0.43 10.54 0.20
C ALA A 37 -0.26 11.15 -1.02
N GLN A 38 0.17 10.69 -2.20
CA GLN A 38 -0.41 11.05 -3.48
C GLN A 38 -0.74 9.77 -4.25
N LEU A 39 -1.94 9.68 -4.79
CA LEU A 39 -2.35 8.57 -5.65
C LEU A 39 -2.33 9.03 -7.10
N GLN A 40 -1.55 8.33 -7.93
CA GLN A 40 -1.50 8.55 -9.36
C GLN A 40 -2.06 7.31 -10.06
N ILE A 41 -3.02 7.51 -10.94
CA ILE A 41 -3.70 6.43 -11.66
C ILE A 41 -3.33 6.51 -13.13
N GLY A 42 -2.89 5.41 -13.70
CA GLY A 42 -2.49 5.37 -15.10
C GLY A 42 -1.69 4.12 -15.44
N GLU A 43 -0.96 4.19 -16.55
CA GLU A 43 -0.04 3.14 -16.97
C GLU A 43 1.38 3.65 -17.09
N ARG A 44 1.54 4.90 -17.48
CA ARG A 44 2.83 5.58 -17.60
C ARG A 44 2.84 6.80 -16.70
N PHE A 45 3.91 6.98 -15.98
CA PHE A 45 4.07 8.04 -15.00
C PHE A 45 5.33 8.82 -15.27
N ASP A 46 5.30 10.12 -15.00
CA ASP A 46 6.45 10.98 -15.18
C ASP A 46 7.50 10.70 -14.11
N GLU A 47 8.77 10.65 -14.54
CA GLU A 47 9.87 10.53 -13.61
C GLU A 47 9.94 11.76 -12.70
N VAL A 48 10.16 11.53 -11.41
CA VAL A 48 10.30 12.63 -10.45
C VAL A 48 11.72 13.19 -10.53
N ALA A 49 11.82 14.48 -10.80
CA ALA A 49 13.11 15.15 -11.04
C ALA A 49 13.44 16.16 -9.95
N ASP A 50 13.43 15.75 -8.69
CA ASP A 50 13.83 16.60 -7.56
C ASP A 50 14.95 15.94 -6.75
N ALA A 51 15.39 16.62 -5.69
CA ALA A 51 16.50 16.15 -4.86
C ALA A 51 16.10 15.22 -3.72
N VAL A 52 14.81 14.89 -3.60
CA VAL A 52 14.34 13.99 -2.53
C VAL A 52 14.75 12.56 -2.83
N PRO A 53 15.49 11.89 -1.93
CA PRO A 53 15.84 10.47 -2.14
C PRO A 53 14.57 9.64 -2.32
N THR A 54 14.53 8.86 -3.39
CA THR A 54 13.35 8.10 -3.80
C THR A 54 13.66 6.62 -3.88
N TYR A 55 12.81 5.81 -3.26
CA TYR A 55 12.94 4.35 -3.20
C TYR A 55 11.66 3.70 -3.70
N LEU A 56 11.82 2.50 -4.28
CA LEU A 56 10.69 1.69 -4.72
C LEU A 56 10.42 0.59 -3.70
N LEU A 57 9.21 0.54 -3.19
CA LEU A 57 8.78 -0.53 -2.30
C LEU A 57 8.37 -1.73 -3.14
N PHE A 58 9.31 -2.62 -3.37
CA PHE A 58 9.10 -3.79 -4.22
C PHE A 58 10.12 -4.88 -3.85
N PRO A 59 9.67 -6.10 -3.54
CA PRO A 59 10.59 -7.17 -3.17
C PRO A 59 11.45 -7.60 -4.36
N GLY A 60 12.60 -8.14 -4.07
CA GLY A 60 13.54 -8.63 -5.09
C GLY A 60 14.87 -8.94 -4.44
N GLU A 61 15.75 -9.60 -5.21
CA GLU A 61 17.08 -9.95 -4.71
C GLU A 61 17.91 -8.73 -4.35
N ASP A 62 17.71 -7.63 -5.06
CA ASP A 62 18.45 -6.39 -4.83
C ASP A 62 17.78 -5.48 -3.80
N ALA A 63 16.64 -5.87 -3.24
CA ALA A 63 15.93 -5.04 -2.27
C ALA A 63 16.66 -5.07 -0.92
N VAL A 64 16.91 -3.87 -0.36
CA VAL A 64 17.47 -3.76 0.98
C VAL A 64 16.33 -3.62 1.99
N PRO A 65 16.51 -4.09 3.24
CA PRO A 65 15.51 -3.88 4.26
C PRO A 65 15.24 -2.40 4.47
N LEU A 66 13.97 -2.04 4.60
CA LEU A 66 13.57 -0.65 4.79
C LEU A 66 14.21 -0.04 6.04
N SER A 67 14.49 -0.86 7.05
CA SER A 67 15.16 -0.43 8.27
C SER A 67 16.58 0.11 8.05
N VAL A 68 17.19 -0.19 6.91
CA VAL A 68 18.52 0.32 6.55
C VAL A 68 18.45 1.79 6.13
N VAL A 69 17.28 2.26 5.70
CA VAL A 69 17.08 3.67 5.39
C VAL A 69 17.05 4.43 6.72
N ALA A 70 18.10 5.17 6.98
CA ALA A 70 18.27 5.81 8.28
C ALA A 70 17.26 6.94 8.51
N HIS A 71 16.84 7.08 9.76
CA HIS A 71 15.94 8.17 10.17
C HIS A 71 16.49 9.55 9.81
N ASP A 72 17.81 9.69 9.80
CA ASP A 72 18.49 10.95 9.49
C ASP A 72 18.38 11.31 8.01
N ASP A 73 18.04 10.35 7.17
CA ASP A 73 17.87 10.57 5.73
C ASP A 73 16.48 11.15 5.37
N LEU A 74 15.60 11.28 6.35
CA LEU A 74 14.27 11.84 6.10
C LEU A 74 14.34 13.35 5.86
N PRO A 75 13.49 13.91 4.97
CA PRO A 75 12.42 13.19 4.26
C PRO A 75 12.92 12.40 3.06
N VAL A 76 12.34 11.23 2.86
CA VAL A 76 12.54 10.43 1.65
C VAL A 76 11.18 10.25 0.97
N ARG A 77 11.23 9.81 -0.28
CA ARG A 77 10.03 9.46 -1.04
C ARG A 77 9.99 7.95 -1.23
N LEU A 78 8.83 7.37 -0.96
CA LEU A 78 8.60 5.96 -1.18
C LEU A 78 7.54 5.80 -2.26
N ILE A 79 7.89 5.11 -3.33
CA ILE A 79 6.95 4.79 -4.41
C ILE A 79 6.39 3.40 -4.15
N VAL A 80 5.05 3.32 -4.08
CA VAL A 80 4.33 2.10 -3.72
C VAL A 80 3.45 1.70 -4.90
N PRO A 81 3.83 0.69 -5.69
CA PRO A 81 2.94 0.15 -6.71
C PRO A 81 1.76 -0.55 -6.06
N ASP A 82 0.55 -0.24 -6.53
CA ASP A 82 -0.68 -0.85 -6.04
C ASP A 82 -1.05 -2.08 -6.87
N GLY A 83 -1.69 -3.04 -6.22
CA GLY A 83 -2.20 -4.23 -6.88
C GLY A 83 -1.37 -5.47 -6.60
N THR A 84 -1.64 -6.52 -7.39
CA THR A 84 -0.90 -7.77 -7.29
C THR A 84 0.54 -7.58 -7.78
N TRP A 85 1.44 -8.49 -7.40
CA TRP A 85 2.82 -8.48 -7.89
C TRP A 85 2.89 -8.49 -9.40
N ARG A 86 1.96 -9.20 -10.04
CA ARG A 86 1.88 -9.26 -11.51
C ARG A 86 1.59 -7.88 -12.10
N LYS A 87 0.64 -7.14 -11.52
CA LYS A 87 0.30 -5.80 -11.98
C LYS A 87 1.40 -4.81 -11.66
N ALA A 88 2.02 -4.92 -10.50
CA ALA A 88 3.16 -4.09 -10.13
C ALA A 88 4.33 -4.29 -11.12
N ARG A 89 4.64 -5.54 -11.47
CA ARG A 89 5.68 -5.82 -12.47
C ARG A 89 5.35 -5.21 -13.83
N LYS A 90 4.09 -5.23 -14.22
CA LYS A 90 3.64 -4.59 -15.45
C LYS A 90 3.91 -3.08 -15.43
N LEU A 91 3.62 -2.42 -14.31
CA LEU A 91 3.93 -1.00 -14.15
C LEU A 91 5.44 -0.73 -14.26
N LEU A 92 6.27 -1.58 -13.68
CA LEU A 92 7.72 -1.44 -13.78
C LEU A 92 8.18 -1.61 -15.22
N HIS A 93 7.59 -2.55 -15.95
CA HIS A 93 7.92 -2.78 -17.35
C HIS A 93 7.55 -1.57 -18.22
N LEU A 94 6.40 -0.95 -17.96
CA LEU A 94 5.93 0.23 -18.68
C LEU A 94 6.68 1.51 -18.29
N ASN A 95 7.35 1.50 -17.13
CA ASN A 95 8.04 2.65 -16.58
C ASN A 95 9.48 2.28 -16.19
N PRO A 96 10.41 2.22 -17.15
CA PRO A 96 11.79 1.79 -16.86
C PRO A 96 12.48 2.60 -15.75
N TRP A 97 12.14 3.86 -15.57
CA TRP A 97 12.72 4.68 -14.52
C TRP A 97 12.36 4.14 -13.12
N LEU A 98 11.17 3.54 -12.95
CA LEU A 98 10.78 2.90 -11.71
C LEU A 98 11.66 1.67 -11.43
N ALA A 99 11.90 0.86 -12.47
CA ALA A 99 12.73 -0.34 -12.33
C ALA A 99 14.18 0.00 -11.97
N ALA A 100 14.63 1.20 -12.30
CA ALA A 100 15.98 1.67 -12.00
C ALA A 100 16.14 2.25 -10.59
N LEU A 101 15.05 2.47 -9.86
CA LEU A 101 15.12 3.01 -8.50
C LEU A 101 15.69 1.98 -7.51
N PRO A 102 16.38 2.46 -6.45
CA PRO A 102 16.77 1.57 -5.36
C PRO A 102 15.51 0.92 -4.76
N ARG A 103 15.57 -0.39 -4.55
CA ARG A 103 14.44 -1.14 -4.01
C ARG A 103 14.58 -1.36 -2.52
N VAL A 104 13.47 -1.24 -1.81
CA VAL A 104 13.40 -1.51 -0.38
C VAL A 104 12.29 -2.52 -0.11
N ALA A 105 12.48 -3.31 0.93
CA ALA A 105 11.54 -4.36 1.31
C ALA A 105 11.07 -4.17 2.74
N LEU A 106 9.81 -4.55 2.98
CA LEU A 106 9.22 -4.55 4.31
C LEU A 106 9.84 -5.64 5.18
N PRO A 107 9.76 -5.49 6.53
CA PRO A 107 10.16 -6.57 7.43
C PRO A 107 9.40 -7.86 7.12
N GLU A 108 10.06 -9.00 7.31
CA GLU A 108 9.42 -10.31 7.14
C GLU A 108 8.43 -10.59 8.26
N GLY A 109 7.54 -11.53 8.03
CA GLY A 109 6.59 -12.00 9.05
C GLY A 109 5.31 -11.17 9.16
N LEU A 110 5.12 -10.17 8.31
CA LEU A 110 3.90 -9.39 8.31
C LEU A 110 2.76 -10.17 7.64
N SER A 111 1.56 -10.08 8.21
CA SER A 111 0.38 -10.75 7.69
C SER A 111 -0.76 -9.77 7.47
N SER A 112 -1.57 -10.03 6.44
CA SER A 112 -2.71 -9.19 6.12
C SER A 112 -3.87 -9.41 7.09
N ARG A 113 -4.54 -8.30 7.47
CA ARG A 113 -5.81 -8.32 8.18
C ARG A 113 -7.00 -8.44 7.22
N TYR A 114 -6.76 -8.45 5.92
CA TYR A 114 -7.82 -8.52 4.92
C TYR A 114 -8.33 -9.95 4.76
N ARG A 115 -9.27 -10.33 5.61
CA ARG A 115 -9.81 -11.69 5.72
C ARG A 115 -10.56 -12.17 4.48
N LEU A 116 -11.12 -11.24 3.68
CA LEU A 116 -11.88 -11.57 2.48
C LEU A 116 -10.99 -11.83 1.28
N ARG A 117 -9.74 -11.46 1.39
CA ARG A 117 -8.78 -11.69 0.32
C ARG A 117 -8.37 -13.17 0.36
N LYS A 118 -8.68 -13.90 -0.70
CA LYS A 118 -8.08 -15.22 -0.88
C LYS A 118 -6.61 -14.99 -1.15
N ALA A 119 -5.81 -15.06 -0.10
CA ALA A 119 -4.38 -14.91 -0.24
C ALA A 119 -3.86 -16.12 -0.98
N SER A 120 -3.51 -15.94 -2.24
CA SER A 120 -2.75 -16.92 -2.99
C SER A 120 -1.34 -17.07 -2.42
N MET A 121 -0.90 -16.12 -1.57
CA MET A 121 0.41 -16.15 -0.94
C MET A 121 0.31 -15.73 0.52
N PRO A 122 0.80 -16.56 1.47
CA PRO A 122 0.88 -16.17 2.87
C PRO A 122 1.71 -14.90 3.03
N GLY A 123 1.24 -13.96 3.84
CA GLY A 123 1.95 -12.73 4.11
C GLY A 123 1.71 -11.59 3.12
N ALA A 124 0.87 -11.79 2.09
CA ALA A 124 0.54 -10.72 1.18
C ALA A 124 -0.25 -9.61 1.88
N LEU A 125 0.23 -8.37 1.75
CA LEU A 125 -0.40 -7.20 2.36
C LEU A 125 -1.19 -6.41 1.33
N SER A 126 -2.27 -5.75 1.77
CA SER A 126 -2.91 -4.72 0.98
C SER A 126 -2.00 -3.49 0.91
N THR A 127 -2.28 -2.60 -0.04
CA THR A 127 -1.47 -1.38 -0.21
C THR A 127 -1.46 -0.52 1.05
N ILE A 128 -2.60 -0.32 1.70
CA ILE A 128 -2.65 0.49 2.91
C ILE A 128 -1.87 -0.15 4.07
N GLU A 129 -1.93 -1.48 4.19
CA GLU A 129 -1.17 -2.20 5.21
C GLU A 129 0.34 -2.07 4.95
N ALA A 130 0.76 -2.17 3.69
CA ALA A 130 2.15 -2.01 3.32
C ALA A 130 2.66 -0.60 3.64
N ILE A 131 1.86 0.43 3.36
CA ILE A 131 2.21 1.81 3.65
C ILE A 131 2.36 2.02 5.16
N VAL A 132 1.43 1.53 5.96
CA VAL A 132 1.51 1.64 7.42
C VAL A 132 2.76 0.94 7.95
N ALA A 133 3.03 -0.27 7.50
CA ALA A 133 4.23 -1.01 7.90
C ALA A 133 5.50 -0.26 7.53
N ALA A 134 5.55 0.32 6.34
CA ALA A 134 6.69 1.10 5.88
C ALA A 134 6.91 2.34 6.74
N LEU A 135 5.85 3.10 7.02
CA LEU A 135 5.95 4.31 7.84
C LEU A 135 6.34 3.98 9.28
N ASN A 136 5.76 2.92 9.85
CA ASN A 136 6.12 2.49 11.20
C ASN A 136 7.59 2.07 11.31
N THR A 137 8.16 1.57 10.22
CA THR A 137 9.58 1.20 10.16
C THR A 137 10.47 2.43 9.98
N LEU A 138 10.13 3.29 9.02
CA LEU A 138 10.94 4.45 8.66
C LEU A 138 10.93 5.54 9.73
N GLU A 139 9.80 5.75 10.37
CA GLU A 139 9.61 6.89 11.28
C GLU A 139 9.44 6.47 12.73
N ALA A 140 9.86 5.25 13.09
CA ALA A 140 9.81 4.82 14.48
C ALA A 140 10.47 5.89 15.40
N PRO A 141 9.92 6.15 16.58
CA PRO A 141 8.85 5.42 17.27
C PRO A 141 7.42 5.84 16.88
N GLU A 142 7.24 6.76 15.96
CA GLU A 142 5.91 7.20 15.54
C GLU A 142 5.16 6.06 14.87
N ARG A 143 3.83 6.05 15.08
CA ARG A 143 2.97 4.99 14.59
C ARG A 143 1.87 5.57 13.71
N TYR A 144 1.52 4.83 12.67
CA TYR A 144 0.53 5.22 11.67
C TYR A 144 -0.64 4.23 11.59
N ASP A 145 -0.82 3.43 12.63
CA ASP A 145 -1.85 2.38 12.68
C ASP A 145 -3.27 2.93 12.56
N ASP A 146 -3.49 4.19 12.95
CA ASP A 146 -4.79 4.83 12.83
C ASP A 146 -5.27 4.93 11.38
N LEU A 147 -4.34 4.89 10.42
CA LEU A 147 -4.67 4.88 9.00
C LEU A 147 -5.46 3.63 8.61
N LEU A 148 -5.32 2.55 9.36
CA LEU A 148 -5.99 1.29 9.10
C LEU A 148 -7.46 1.26 9.55
N ARG A 149 -7.90 2.24 10.36
CA ARG A 149 -9.26 2.24 10.89
C ARG A 149 -10.35 2.18 9.82
N PRO A 150 -10.33 3.03 8.77
CA PRO A 150 -11.35 2.93 7.73
C PRO A 150 -11.27 1.62 6.95
N PHE A 151 -10.08 1.07 6.77
CA PHE A 151 -9.87 -0.22 6.13
C PHE A 151 -10.50 -1.33 6.97
N GLU A 152 -10.24 -1.35 8.27
CA GLU A 152 -10.81 -2.34 9.19
C GLU A 152 -12.34 -2.25 9.22
N ALA A 153 -12.89 -1.04 9.23
CA ALA A 153 -14.34 -0.83 9.20
C ALA A 153 -14.97 -1.37 7.91
N LEU A 154 -14.30 -1.19 6.76
CA LEU A 154 -14.77 -1.73 5.50
C LEU A 154 -14.74 -3.25 5.48
N ILE A 155 -13.69 -3.87 6.02
CA ILE A 155 -13.58 -5.33 6.11
C ILE A 155 -14.71 -5.87 6.97
N GLU A 156 -14.94 -5.31 8.15
CA GLU A 156 -16.03 -5.74 9.03
C GLU A 156 -17.39 -5.59 8.35
N GLY A 157 -17.63 -4.47 7.67
CA GLY A 157 -18.85 -4.26 6.91
C GLY A 157 -19.05 -5.29 5.80
N GLN A 158 -18.00 -5.64 5.07
CA GLN A 158 -18.06 -6.66 4.02
C GLN A 158 -18.30 -8.05 4.59
N ILE A 159 -17.66 -8.38 5.70
CA ILE A 159 -17.86 -9.68 6.37
C ILE A 159 -19.30 -9.80 6.85
N ASP A 160 -19.84 -8.76 7.45
CA ASP A 160 -21.22 -8.73 7.93
C ASP A 160 -22.19 -8.90 6.77
N ALA A 161 -21.97 -8.21 5.64
CA ALA A 161 -22.79 -8.32 4.46
C ALA A 161 -22.74 -9.74 3.87
N MET A 162 -21.57 -10.35 3.81
CA MET A 162 -21.40 -11.72 3.35
C MET A 162 -22.11 -12.71 4.27
N GLY A 163 -21.99 -12.51 5.59
CA GLY A 163 -22.69 -13.33 6.57
C GLY A 163 -24.20 -13.27 6.41
N ALA A 164 -24.76 -12.09 6.19
CA ALA A 164 -26.18 -11.91 5.94
C ALA A 164 -26.62 -12.62 4.65
N ASP A 165 -25.83 -12.50 3.57
CA ASP A 165 -26.14 -13.16 2.31
C ASP A 165 -26.10 -14.70 2.45
N VAL A 166 -25.12 -15.23 3.14
CA VAL A 166 -25.02 -16.67 3.40
C VAL A 166 -26.23 -17.12 4.21
N TYR A 167 -26.63 -16.39 5.23
CA TYR A 167 -27.79 -16.69 6.05
C TYR A 167 -29.06 -16.72 5.20
N ARG A 168 -29.26 -15.73 4.32
CA ARG A 168 -30.43 -15.69 3.43
C ARG A 168 -30.48 -16.87 2.50
N ARG A 169 -29.33 -17.28 1.92
CA ARG A 169 -29.27 -18.45 1.03
C ARG A 169 -29.65 -19.72 1.75
N ASN A 170 -29.29 -19.86 3.01
CA ASN A 170 -29.50 -21.09 3.78
C ASN A 170 -30.83 -21.13 4.51
N HIS A 171 -31.42 -19.98 4.84
CA HIS A 171 -32.59 -19.87 5.71
C HIS A 171 -33.72 -19.01 5.15
N GLY A 172 -33.44 -18.20 4.16
CA GLY A 172 -34.40 -17.22 3.66
C GLY A 172 -35.30 -17.70 2.52
N GLY A 173 -35.23 -18.95 2.19
CA GLY A 173 -36.08 -19.48 1.10
C GLY A 173 -35.87 -18.79 -0.22
#